data_3084d4d7b5f3a9edbd59bb06454e5ff6
#
_entry.id   3084d4d7b5f3a9edbd59bb06454e5ff6
#
_cell.length_a   1.000
_cell.length_b   1.000
_cell.length_c   1.000
_cell.angle_alpha   90.00
_cell.angle_beta   90.00
_cell.angle_gamma   90.00
#
_symmetry.space_group_name_H-M   'P 1'
#
loop_
_entity.id
_entity.type
_entity.pdbx_description
1 polymer ?
#
loop_
_entity_poly.entity_id
_entity_poly.type
_entity_poly.pdbx_seq_one_letter_code
_entity_poly.pdbx_strand_id
1 'polypeptide(L)'
;MRKIIIFTFLLSILWSQFKTPVELSAFIEDQARPGEVSSVAIKATMDQEWYIYALRDQGQGPVASKVSLSGDFIKEVGRVTENDPQEKFDENFSTMTRTHQGGAEFIAPFRLKKDLEPGKYNVRVSIVYQVCNSSVCYPPKEEFLDVPLDVVSGTVRTERTKMDTNVQSLYDGSGNINLDAAIDSGLVSFIFLS
;
A
#
# COMPACT_ATOMS: atom_id res chain seq x y z
N MET A 1 25.99 38.81 -30.49
CA MET A 1 24.72 38.13 -30.30
C MET A 1 24.79 36.58 -30.30
N ARG A 2 25.92 35.97 -30.71
CA ARG A 2 26.06 34.47 -30.84
C ARG A 2 26.47 33.75 -29.56
N LYS A 3 26.90 34.46 -28.50
CA LYS A 3 27.34 33.86 -27.22
C LYS A 3 26.22 33.70 -26.17
N ILE A 4 25.10 34.36 -26.35
CA ILE A 4 23.97 34.30 -25.38
C ILE A 4 23.13 33.04 -25.59
N ILE A 5 23.03 32.51 -26.81
CA ILE A 5 22.20 31.35 -27.17
C ILE A 5 22.77 30.04 -26.60
N ILE A 6 24.11 29.95 -26.45
CA ILE A 6 24.76 28.75 -25.90
C ILE A 6 24.53 28.61 -24.39
N PHE A 7 24.39 29.71 -23.67
CA PHE A 7 24.20 29.69 -22.21
C PHE A 7 22.79 29.28 -21.79
N THR A 8 21.79 29.60 -22.59
CA THR A 8 20.40 29.21 -22.32
C THR A 8 20.15 27.73 -22.59
N PHE A 9 20.89 27.07 -23.48
CA PHE A 9 20.75 25.65 -23.78
C PHE A 9 21.40 24.78 -22.72
N LEU A 10 22.40 25.24 -21.99
CA LEU A 10 23.06 24.51 -20.90
C LEU A 10 22.24 24.52 -19.61
N LEU A 11 21.29 25.45 -19.42
CA LEU A 11 20.46 25.54 -18.22
C LEU A 11 19.28 24.54 -18.24
N SER A 12 18.90 24.04 -19.42
CA SER A 12 17.78 23.09 -19.57
C SER A 12 18.15 21.64 -19.26
N ILE A 13 19.42 21.32 -19.07
CA ILE A 13 19.89 19.94 -18.81
C ILE A 13 19.92 19.62 -17.29
N LEU A 14 19.78 20.63 -16.42
CA LEU A 14 19.88 20.46 -14.97
C LEU A 14 18.60 19.98 -14.28
N TRP A 15 17.52 19.72 -15.02
CA TRP A 15 16.31 19.11 -14.50
C TRP A 15 16.32 17.60 -14.73
N SER A 16 17.44 16.95 -14.44
CA SER A 16 17.45 15.51 -14.21
C SER A 16 16.67 15.27 -12.92
N GLN A 17 15.38 15.01 -13.06
CA GLN A 17 14.51 14.66 -11.96
C GLN A 17 15.12 13.41 -11.33
N PHE A 18 15.45 13.48 -10.05
CA PHE A 18 15.74 12.29 -9.24
C PHE A 18 14.48 11.43 -9.23
N LYS A 19 14.40 10.51 -10.20
CA LYS A 19 13.30 9.56 -10.26
C LYS A 19 13.41 8.69 -9.01
N THR A 20 12.39 8.73 -8.16
CA THR A 20 12.27 7.81 -7.04
C THR A 20 12.18 6.39 -7.62
N PRO A 21 12.96 5.40 -7.15
CA PRO A 21 12.90 4.04 -7.66
C PRO A 21 11.64 3.27 -7.23
N VAL A 22 10.66 3.97 -6.70
CA VAL A 22 9.36 3.44 -6.25
C VAL A 22 8.27 4.21 -6.95
N GLU A 23 7.32 3.50 -7.54
CA GLU A 23 6.08 4.02 -8.07
C GLU A 23 4.92 3.52 -7.22
N LEU A 24 4.07 4.44 -6.76
CA LEU A 24 2.93 4.14 -5.90
C LEU A 24 1.63 4.32 -6.68
N SER A 25 0.70 3.40 -6.48
CA SER A 25 -0.69 3.54 -6.90
C SER A 25 -1.62 3.03 -5.81
N ALA A 26 -2.85 3.56 -5.77
CA ALA A 26 -3.84 3.11 -4.81
C ALA A 26 -5.24 3.16 -5.45
N PHE A 27 -6.10 2.22 -5.08
CA PHE A 27 -7.46 2.12 -5.60
C PHE A 27 -8.40 1.43 -4.60
N ILE A 28 -9.69 1.65 -4.80
CA ILE A 28 -10.78 0.95 -4.13
C ILE A 28 -11.54 0.22 -5.23
N GLU A 29 -11.69 -1.10 -5.12
CA GLU A 29 -12.25 -1.92 -6.20
C GLU A 29 -13.72 -1.65 -6.46
N ASP A 30 -14.51 -1.50 -5.39
CA ASP A 30 -15.96 -1.47 -5.47
C ASP A 30 -16.56 -0.21 -4.88
N GLN A 31 -17.74 0.13 -5.39
CA GLN A 31 -18.62 1.11 -4.75
C GLN A 31 -19.03 0.62 -3.36
N ALA A 32 -19.13 1.54 -2.42
CA ALA A 32 -19.51 1.24 -1.05
C ALA A 32 -20.84 1.92 -0.70
N ARG A 33 -21.49 1.45 0.38
CA ARG A 33 -22.69 2.05 0.96
C ARG A 33 -22.41 2.58 2.35
N PRO A 34 -23.16 3.58 2.83
CA PRO A 34 -22.99 4.09 4.20
C PRO A 34 -23.00 2.97 5.24
N GLY A 35 -22.03 2.98 6.15
CA GLY A 35 -21.88 1.97 7.21
C GLY A 35 -21.12 0.69 6.83
N GLU A 36 -20.81 0.48 5.55
CA GLU A 36 -20.05 -0.67 5.09
C GLU A 36 -18.56 -0.56 5.43
N VAL A 37 -17.91 -1.72 5.48
CA VAL A 37 -16.45 -1.86 5.45
C VAL A 37 -16.01 -1.97 4.01
N SER A 38 -14.96 -1.24 3.67
CA SER A 38 -14.25 -1.31 2.40
C SER A 38 -12.75 -1.26 2.67
N SER A 39 -11.92 -1.36 1.66
CA SER A 39 -10.47 -1.26 1.79
C SER A 39 -9.85 -0.50 0.63
N VAL A 40 -8.73 0.13 0.91
CA VAL A 40 -7.83 0.66 -0.12
C VAL A 40 -6.75 -0.39 -0.37
N ALA A 41 -6.55 -0.77 -1.62
CA ALA A 41 -5.39 -1.51 -2.08
C ALA A 41 -4.33 -0.50 -2.52
N ILE A 42 -3.12 -0.60 -1.97
CA ILE A 42 -1.98 0.23 -2.31
C ILE A 42 -0.91 -0.67 -2.93
N LYS A 43 -0.44 -0.31 -4.11
CA LYS A 43 0.65 -1.01 -4.79
C LYS A 43 1.88 -0.12 -4.87
N ALA A 44 3.01 -0.67 -4.47
CA ALA A 44 4.33 -0.08 -4.67
C ALA A 44 5.10 -0.97 -5.65
N THR A 45 5.52 -0.39 -6.77
CA THR A 45 6.38 -1.06 -7.73
C THR A 45 7.78 -0.48 -7.63
N MET A 46 8.78 -1.32 -7.44
CA MET A 46 10.16 -0.91 -7.32
C MET A 46 10.93 -1.23 -8.60
N ASP A 47 11.84 -0.32 -8.99
CA ASP A 47 12.83 -0.60 -10.02
C ASP A 47 13.70 -1.81 -9.59
N GLN A 48 14.31 -2.50 -10.56
CA GLN A 48 15.16 -3.67 -10.30
C GLN A 48 16.24 -3.37 -9.25
N GLU A 49 16.50 -4.32 -8.36
CA GLU A 49 17.43 -4.25 -7.23
C GLU A 49 17.01 -3.35 -6.05
N TRP A 50 15.94 -2.57 -6.18
CA TRP A 50 15.40 -1.79 -5.09
C TRP A 50 14.36 -2.57 -4.29
N TYR A 51 14.30 -2.27 -3.00
CA TYR A 51 13.35 -2.87 -2.06
C TYR A 51 12.87 -1.85 -1.03
N ILE A 52 11.70 -2.10 -0.47
CA ILE A 52 11.18 -1.39 0.69
C ILE A 52 10.99 -2.37 1.85
N TYR A 53 10.96 -1.84 3.08
CA TYR A 53 10.77 -2.68 4.26
C TYR A 53 9.30 -2.98 4.50
N ALA A 54 9.04 -4.15 5.11
CA ALA A 54 7.70 -4.60 5.45
C ALA A 54 7.03 -3.69 6.51
N LEU A 55 5.72 -3.89 6.72
CA LEU A 55 4.92 -3.12 7.70
C LEU A 55 5.38 -3.33 9.15
N ARG A 56 6.02 -4.43 9.44
CA ARG A 56 6.47 -4.76 10.80
C ARG A 56 7.98 -4.65 10.90
N ASP A 57 8.42 -3.80 11.81
CA ASP A 57 9.80 -3.73 12.24
C ASP A 57 10.12 -4.92 13.14
N GLN A 58 11.31 -5.48 12.98
CA GLN A 58 11.84 -6.58 13.81
C GLN A 58 12.87 -6.11 14.84
N GLY A 59 12.84 -4.85 15.25
CA GLY A 59 13.72 -4.32 16.27
C GLY A 59 14.49 -3.06 15.86
N GLN A 60 15.74 -2.95 16.27
CA GLN A 60 16.62 -1.85 15.86
C GLN A 60 17.09 -2.06 14.43
N GLY A 61 16.57 -1.29 13.49
CA GLY A 61 16.88 -1.45 12.09
C GLY A 61 16.32 -0.32 11.23
N PRO A 62 16.03 -0.60 9.97
CA PRO A 62 15.44 0.35 9.03
C PRO A 62 14.03 0.76 9.44
N VAL A 63 13.54 1.83 8.86
CA VAL A 63 12.17 2.29 9.08
C VAL A 63 11.20 1.39 8.33
N ALA A 64 10.33 0.71 9.08
CA ALA A 64 9.26 -0.11 8.54
C ALA A 64 8.27 0.72 7.73
N SER A 65 7.66 0.12 6.71
CA SER A 65 6.58 0.76 5.99
C SER A 65 5.36 0.96 6.90
N LYS A 66 4.68 2.08 6.71
CA LYS A 66 3.46 2.42 7.46
C LYS A 66 2.43 3.01 6.51
N VAL A 67 1.22 2.48 6.58
CA VAL A 67 0.07 2.99 5.83
C VAL A 67 -0.97 3.50 6.81
N SER A 68 -1.56 4.65 6.53
CA SER A 68 -2.70 5.21 7.25
C SER A 68 -3.68 5.87 6.30
N LEU A 69 -4.95 5.87 6.70
CA LEU A 69 -6.04 6.46 5.93
C LEU A 69 -6.60 7.67 6.68
N SER A 70 -7.06 8.67 5.94
CA SER A 70 -7.77 9.81 6.50
C SER A 70 -8.93 10.26 5.62
N GLY A 71 -9.94 10.81 6.29
CA GLY A 71 -11.17 11.32 5.70
C GLY A 71 -12.24 11.43 6.79
N ASP A 72 -12.95 12.55 6.85
CA ASP A 72 -13.94 12.78 7.90
C ASP A 72 -15.14 11.83 7.85
N PHE A 73 -15.30 11.11 6.73
CA PHE A 73 -16.40 10.18 6.46
C PHE A 73 -16.03 8.71 6.71
N ILE A 74 -14.78 8.42 7.04
CA ILE A 74 -14.30 7.07 7.32
C ILE A 74 -13.72 6.94 8.72
N LYS A 75 -13.61 5.68 9.18
CA LYS A 75 -12.83 5.28 10.34
C LYS A 75 -12.00 4.06 9.95
N GLU A 76 -10.71 4.09 10.21
CA GLU A 76 -9.86 2.90 10.10
C GLU A 76 -10.37 1.78 10.99
N VAL A 77 -10.38 0.57 10.46
CA VAL A 77 -10.81 -0.63 11.18
C VAL A 77 -9.83 -1.76 10.89
N GLY A 78 -9.49 -2.53 11.93
CA GLY A 78 -8.54 -3.64 11.79
C GLY A 78 -7.09 -3.22 11.57
N ARG A 79 -6.33 -4.08 10.92
CA ARG A 79 -4.91 -3.87 10.63
C ARG A 79 -4.69 -3.79 9.14
N VAL A 80 -3.73 -2.96 8.74
CA VAL A 80 -3.18 -3.03 7.39
C VAL A 80 -2.46 -4.36 7.23
N THR A 81 -2.70 -5.04 6.12
CA THR A 81 -2.01 -6.28 5.74
C THR A 81 -1.11 -6.02 4.54
N GLU A 82 -0.17 -6.91 4.30
CA GLU A 82 0.76 -6.87 3.18
C GLU A 82 0.89 -8.26 2.55
N ASN A 83 1.29 -8.34 1.27
CA ASN A 83 1.71 -9.60 0.67
C ASN A 83 2.99 -10.09 1.35
N ASP A 84 3.35 -11.37 1.18
CA ASP A 84 4.48 -11.97 1.87
C ASP A 84 5.81 -11.27 1.58
N PRO A 85 6.43 -10.63 2.59
CA PRO A 85 7.76 -10.07 2.46
C PRO A 85 8.83 -11.16 2.56
N GLN A 86 9.95 -10.94 1.90
CA GLN A 86 11.11 -11.83 1.97
C GLN A 86 11.98 -11.50 3.18
N GLU A 87 12.42 -12.51 3.92
CA GLU A 87 13.44 -12.34 4.93
C GLU A 87 14.83 -12.41 4.31
N LYS A 88 15.67 -11.42 4.57
CA LYS A 88 17.06 -11.42 4.15
C LYS A 88 17.94 -10.65 5.13
N PHE A 89 19.23 -10.97 5.12
CA PHE A 89 20.23 -10.17 5.82
C PHE A 89 20.42 -8.84 5.08
N ASP A 90 20.27 -7.75 5.81
CA ASP A 90 20.46 -6.40 5.30
C ASP A 90 21.85 -5.91 5.68
N GLU A 91 22.72 -5.73 4.70
CA GLU A 91 24.11 -5.31 4.90
C GLU A 91 24.20 -3.86 5.39
N ASN A 92 23.24 -2.99 5.00
CA ASN A 92 23.23 -1.60 5.41
C ASN A 92 22.99 -1.44 6.92
N PHE A 93 22.19 -2.35 7.51
CA PHE A 93 21.82 -2.32 8.93
C PHE A 93 22.43 -3.48 9.73
N SER A 94 23.14 -4.41 9.06
CA SER A 94 23.77 -5.59 9.67
C SER A 94 22.79 -6.44 10.50
N THR A 95 21.58 -6.63 10.02
CA THR A 95 20.51 -7.38 10.69
C THR A 95 19.62 -8.12 9.71
N MET A 96 18.87 -9.10 10.20
CA MET A 96 17.80 -9.74 9.41
C MET A 96 16.63 -8.78 9.30
N THR A 97 16.13 -8.59 8.08
CA THR A 97 15.01 -7.70 7.78
C THR A 97 13.98 -8.42 6.91
N ARG A 98 12.77 -7.88 6.91
CA ARG A 98 11.69 -8.31 6.00
C ARG A 98 11.46 -7.21 4.96
N THR A 99 11.55 -7.58 3.69
CA THR A 99 11.53 -6.63 2.58
C THR A 99 10.65 -7.10 1.44
N HIS A 100 10.14 -6.13 0.67
CA HIS A 100 9.51 -6.36 -0.62
C HIS A 100 10.45 -5.88 -1.72
N GLN A 101 10.76 -6.75 -2.67
CA GLN A 101 11.56 -6.44 -3.84
C GLN A 101 10.71 -6.58 -5.10
N GLY A 102 10.81 -5.61 -6.01
CA GLY A 102 10.02 -5.56 -7.24
C GLY A 102 8.58 -5.09 -7.03
N GLY A 103 7.86 -5.58 -6.01
CA GLY A 103 6.50 -5.15 -5.73
C GLY A 103 6.06 -5.42 -4.30
N ALA A 104 5.32 -4.47 -3.72
CA ALA A 104 4.60 -4.62 -2.46
C ALA A 104 3.12 -4.27 -2.66
N GLU A 105 2.25 -4.99 -1.97
CA GLU A 105 0.82 -4.72 -1.94
C GLU A 105 0.36 -4.62 -0.49
N PHE A 106 -0.34 -3.52 -0.18
CA PHE A 106 -0.89 -3.27 1.16
C PHE A 106 -2.40 -3.12 1.05
N ILE A 107 -3.13 -3.73 1.98
CA ILE A 107 -4.58 -3.60 2.08
C ILE A 107 -4.92 -2.89 3.39
N ALA A 108 -5.53 -1.72 3.27
CA ALA A 108 -5.90 -0.86 4.40
C ALA A 108 -7.43 -0.81 4.54
N PRO A 109 -8.03 -1.51 5.51
CA PRO A 109 -9.48 -1.53 5.68
C PRO A 109 -10.00 -0.29 6.43
N PHE A 110 -11.20 0.15 6.05
CA PHE A 110 -11.90 1.25 6.70
C PHE A 110 -13.41 1.01 6.73
N ARG A 111 -14.12 1.72 7.60
CA ARG A 111 -15.57 1.73 7.68
C ARG A 111 -16.10 3.12 7.34
N LEU A 112 -17.14 3.17 6.52
CA LEU A 112 -17.86 4.41 6.24
C LEU A 112 -18.79 4.78 7.41
N LYS A 113 -19.01 6.06 7.61
CA LYS A 113 -20.07 6.55 8.50
C LYS A 113 -21.44 6.07 8.00
N LYS A 114 -22.35 5.78 8.94
CA LYS A 114 -23.69 5.25 8.64
C LYS A 114 -24.63 6.31 8.04
N ASP A 115 -24.38 7.55 8.36
CA ASP A 115 -25.14 8.75 7.95
C ASP A 115 -24.51 9.47 6.76
N LEU A 116 -23.62 8.80 6.04
CA LEU A 116 -22.96 9.36 4.88
C LEU A 116 -23.93 9.44 3.69
N GLU A 117 -24.03 10.60 3.07
CA GLU A 117 -24.81 10.78 1.87
C GLU A 117 -24.14 10.11 0.64
N PRO A 118 -24.95 9.56 -0.30
CA PRO A 118 -24.41 9.06 -1.56
C PRO A 118 -23.67 10.16 -2.33
N GLY A 119 -22.52 9.82 -2.94
CA GLY A 119 -21.70 10.80 -3.65
C GLY A 119 -20.30 10.29 -3.94
N LYS A 120 -19.48 11.19 -4.46
CA LYS A 120 -18.05 10.94 -4.73
C LYS A 120 -17.21 11.53 -3.61
N TYR A 121 -16.32 10.70 -3.07
CA TYR A 121 -15.44 11.05 -1.98
C TYR A 121 -14.00 10.71 -2.37
N ASN A 122 -13.02 11.23 -1.65
CA ASN A 122 -11.62 10.84 -1.79
C ASN A 122 -11.09 10.41 -0.43
N VAL A 123 -10.64 9.16 -0.35
CA VAL A 123 -9.89 8.65 0.80
C VAL A 123 -8.43 9.07 0.61
N ARG A 124 -7.87 9.79 1.59
CA ARG A 124 -6.47 10.12 1.56
C ARG A 124 -5.66 9.02 2.22
N VAL A 125 -4.72 8.47 1.47
CA VAL A 125 -3.73 7.50 1.93
C VAL A 125 -2.43 8.24 2.23
N SER A 126 -1.84 7.99 3.40
CA SER A 126 -0.44 8.31 3.69
C SER A 126 0.33 7.01 3.74
N ILE A 127 1.42 6.93 2.99
CA ILE A 127 2.37 5.82 3.07
C ILE A 127 3.77 6.35 3.40
N VAL A 128 4.33 5.87 4.51
CA VAL A 128 5.73 6.09 4.89
C VAL A 128 6.51 4.84 4.52
N TYR A 129 7.63 4.99 3.84
CA TYR A 129 8.51 3.88 3.49
C TYR A 129 9.97 4.34 3.41
N GLN A 130 10.88 3.41 3.56
CA GLN A 130 12.30 3.59 3.29
C GLN A 130 12.71 2.66 2.16
N VAL A 131 13.36 3.20 1.13
CA VAL A 131 13.79 2.45 -0.04
C VAL A 131 15.30 2.32 -0.07
N CYS A 132 15.77 1.10 -0.30
CA CYS A 132 17.19 0.75 -0.31
C CYS A 132 17.52 -0.16 -1.49
N ASN A 133 18.81 -0.23 -1.81
CA ASN A 133 19.42 -1.31 -2.57
C ASN A 133 20.66 -1.83 -1.81
N SER A 134 21.48 -2.67 -2.43
CA SER A 134 22.69 -3.23 -1.79
C SER A 134 23.75 -2.19 -1.41
N SER A 135 23.66 -0.97 -1.88
CA SER A 135 24.70 0.05 -1.75
C SER A 135 24.26 1.31 -1.03
N VAL A 136 22.99 1.63 -1.08
CA VAL A 136 22.47 2.88 -0.53
C VAL A 136 21.02 2.74 -0.03
N CYS A 137 20.72 3.42 1.08
CA CYS A 137 19.38 3.65 1.57
C CYS A 137 19.04 5.14 1.47
N TYR A 138 17.89 5.45 0.90
CA TYR A 138 17.36 6.81 0.98
C TYR A 138 16.72 7.07 2.35
N PRO A 139 16.66 8.31 2.79
CA PRO A 139 15.88 8.68 3.97
C PRO A 139 14.43 8.23 3.83
N PRO A 140 13.77 7.87 4.93
CA PRO A 140 12.33 7.57 4.90
C PRO A 140 11.54 8.71 4.26
N LYS A 141 10.60 8.36 3.40
CA LYS A 141 9.75 9.29 2.67
C LYS A 141 8.29 9.03 3.01
N GLU A 142 7.51 10.09 3.15
CA GLU A 142 6.07 10.04 3.24
C GLU A 142 5.46 10.52 1.92
N GLU A 143 4.53 9.75 1.36
CA GLU A 143 3.76 10.11 0.18
C GLU A 143 2.27 10.03 0.44
N PHE A 144 1.51 10.87 -0.28
CA PHE A 144 0.07 10.95 -0.16
C PHE A 144 -0.59 10.62 -1.48
N LEU A 145 -1.66 9.80 -1.43
CA LEU A 145 -2.48 9.46 -2.57
C LEU A 145 -3.94 9.78 -2.22
N ASP A 146 -4.64 10.44 -3.14
CA ASP A 146 -6.09 10.67 -3.02
C ASP A 146 -6.82 9.63 -3.86
N VAL A 147 -7.56 8.73 -3.20
CA VAL A 147 -8.21 7.57 -3.83
C VAL A 147 -9.71 7.82 -3.95
N PRO A 148 -10.25 7.86 -5.17
CA PRO A 148 -11.68 8.09 -5.37
C PRO A 148 -12.51 6.93 -4.83
N LEU A 149 -13.62 7.26 -4.17
CA LEU A 149 -14.61 6.35 -3.64
C LEU A 149 -16.01 6.79 -4.08
N ASP A 150 -16.72 5.93 -4.76
CA ASP A 150 -18.12 6.11 -5.08
C ASP A 150 -18.99 5.52 -3.96
N VAL A 151 -19.73 6.37 -3.27
CA VAL A 151 -20.73 5.96 -2.27
C VAL A 151 -22.10 5.98 -2.91
N VAL A 152 -22.76 4.84 -2.90
CA VAL A 152 -24.09 4.64 -3.50
C VAL A 152 -25.17 4.43 -2.45
N SER A 153 -26.41 4.77 -2.79
CA SER A 153 -27.57 4.52 -1.93
C SER A 153 -27.87 3.02 -1.81
N GLY A 154 -28.48 2.63 -0.71
CA GLY A 154 -28.98 1.26 -0.48
C GLY A 154 -28.74 0.79 0.94
N THR A 155 -29.37 -0.33 1.29
CA THR A 155 -29.15 -0.98 2.58
C THR A 155 -27.76 -1.56 2.66
N VAL A 156 -27.14 -1.51 3.84
CA VAL A 156 -25.83 -2.10 4.10
C VAL A 156 -25.84 -3.59 3.74
N ARG A 157 -24.87 -4.02 2.96
CA ARG A 157 -24.68 -5.43 2.62
C ARG A 157 -24.15 -6.20 3.83
N THR A 158 -24.79 -7.31 4.19
CA THR A 158 -24.47 -8.06 5.42
C THR A 158 -23.02 -8.56 5.43
N GLU A 159 -22.52 -9.00 4.27
CA GLU A 159 -21.15 -9.45 4.06
C GLU A 159 -20.11 -8.34 4.24
N ARG A 160 -20.52 -7.07 4.11
CA ARG A 160 -19.64 -5.90 4.29
C ARG A 160 -19.83 -5.17 5.62
N THR A 161 -20.53 -5.78 6.57
CA THR A 161 -20.72 -5.20 7.93
C THR A 161 -19.61 -5.60 8.88
N LYS A 162 -18.96 -6.73 8.65
CA LYS A 162 -17.83 -7.24 9.42
C LYS A 162 -16.58 -7.12 8.59
N MET A 163 -15.47 -6.83 9.21
CA MET A 163 -14.20 -7.21 8.63
C MET A 163 -14.22 -8.72 8.49
N ASP A 164 -13.87 -9.22 7.31
CA ASP A 164 -13.55 -10.62 7.18
C ASP A 164 -12.34 -10.90 8.06
N THR A 165 -12.62 -11.30 9.29
CA THR A 165 -11.63 -11.92 10.19
C THR A 165 -11.03 -13.18 9.55
N ASN A 166 -11.64 -13.69 8.49
CA ASN A 166 -11.13 -14.79 7.68
C ASN A 166 -9.81 -14.45 6.96
N VAL A 167 -9.59 -13.22 6.55
CA VAL A 167 -8.28 -12.84 5.98
C VAL A 167 -7.17 -12.97 7.05
N GLN A 168 -7.50 -12.73 8.32
CA GLN A 168 -6.55 -12.91 9.42
C GLN A 168 -6.35 -14.37 9.82
N SER A 169 -7.34 -15.25 9.59
CA SER A 169 -7.25 -16.70 9.87
C SER A 169 -6.64 -17.49 8.70
N LEU A 170 -6.53 -16.86 7.52
CA LEU A 170 -5.85 -17.43 6.37
C LEU A 170 -4.34 -17.43 6.54
N TYR A 171 -3.81 -16.57 7.43
CA TYR A 171 -2.41 -16.58 7.78
C TYR A 171 -2.24 -17.34 9.09
N ASP A 172 -1.55 -18.47 9.04
CA ASP A 172 -1.03 -19.08 10.26
C ASP A 172 -0.06 -18.08 10.93
N GLY A 173 0.20 -18.23 12.20
CA GLY A 173 1.11 -17.34 12.93
C GLY A 173 2.54 -17.29 12.38
N SER A 174 2.85 -18.01 11.31
CA SER A 174 4.12 -18.05 10.58
C SER A 174 4.09 -17.28 9.26
N GLY A 175 2.93 -16.71 8.86
CA GLY A 175 2.78 -15.92 7.63
C GLY A 175 2.47 -16.74 6.38
N ASN A 176 2.23 -18.05 6.51
CA ASN A 176 1.81 -18.89 5.40
C ASN A 176 0.29 -18.87 5.24
N ILE A 177 -0.18 -18.88 3.98
CA ILE A 177 -1.61 -19.01 3.67
C ILE A 177 -2.05 -20.43 4.04
N ASN A 178 -3.00 -20.53 4.95
CA ASN A 178 -3.69 -21.80 5.17
C ASN A 178 -4.64 -22.08 4.00
N LEU A 179 -4.15 -22.88 3.05
CA LEU A 179 -4.86 -23.17 1.81
C LEU A 179 -6.22 -23.84 2.05
N ASP A 180 -6.36 -24.65 3.09
CA ASP A 180 -7.61 -25.33 3.45
C ASP A 180 -8.67 -24.32 3.92
N ALA A 181 -8.26 -23.32 4.71
CA ALA A 181 -9.16 -22.23 5.14
C ALA A 181 -9.53 -21.29 3.97
N ALA A 182 -8.65 -21.13 2.99
CA ALA A 182 -8.93 -20.36 1.78
C ALA A 182 -9.94 -21.05 0.87
N ILE A 183 -9.87 -22.38 0.77
CA ILE A 183 -10.82 -23.21 0.02
C ILE A 183 -12.21 -23.14 0.65
N ASP A 184 -12.33 -23.30 1.96
CA ASP A 184 -13.59 -23.25 2.69
C ASP A 184 -14.25 -21.87 2.68
N SER A 185 -13.47 -20.80 2.56
CA SER A 185 -13.98 -19.43 2.44
C SER A 185 -14.42 -19.02 1.03
N GLY A 186 -14.27 -19.88 0.03
CA GLY A 186 -14.68 -19.63 -1.35
C GLY A 186 -13.75 -18.71 -2.15
N LEU A 187 -12.62 -18.30 -1.58
CA LEU A 187 -11.64 -17.40 -2.21
C LEU A 187 -10.83 -18.04 -3.35
N VAL A 188 -10.88 -19.37 -3.48
CA VAL A 188 -10.09 -20.10 -4.50
C VAL A 188 -10.64 -19.97 -5.92
N SER A 189 -11.86 -19.43 -6.09
CA SER A 189 -12.48 -19.28 -7.41
C SER A 189 -11.78 -18.25 -8.31
N PHE A 190 -10.92 -17.40 -7.78
CA PHE A 190 -10.26 -16.32 -8.53
C PHE A 190 -8.83 -16.64 -8.99
N ILE A 191 -8.22 -17.71 -8.50
CA ILE A 191 -6.80 -18.02 -8.78
C ILE A 191 -6.62 -18.83 -10.10
N PHE A 192 -7.69 -19.37 -10.69
CA PHE A 192 -7.60 -20.25 -11.88
C PHE A 192 -8.06 -19.61 -13.20
N LEU A 193 -8.20 -18.29 -13.29
CA LEU A 193 -8.64 -17.60 -14.52
C LEU A 193 -7.70 -16.46 -14.91
N SER A 194 -6.40 -16.71 -14.99
CA SER A 194 -5.47 -15.85 -15.74
C SER A 194 -4.36 -16.64 -16.37
#